data_4ee317412d6ded898ed02b6e7ec348d4
#
_entry.id   4ee317412d6ded898ed02b6e7ec348d4
#
_cell.length_a   1.000
_cell.length_b   1.000
_cell.length_c   1.000
_cell.angle_alpha   90.00
_cell.angle_beta   90.00
_cell.angle_gamma   90.00
#
_symmetry.space_group_name_H-M   'P 1'
#
loop_
_entity.id
_entity.type
_entity.pdbx_description
1 polymer ?
#
loop_
_entity_poly.entity_id
_entity_poly.type
_entity_poly.pdbx_seq_one_letter_code
_entity_poly.pdbx_strand_id
1 'polypeptide(L)'
;MKNFLFKKNKYLVSFSLGSVLSLILPPYSYTALGFLIFPTLLYLLFANRDQTRKSIFYIGFLFGYGYFLFSLYWITYSLNFDDNLAILKPLTLVVLPSVVAIFYGLASMLIKNTITNNFYFIVVFSVALSTLDFLRGNLFFDFPWNLFAYTWSWSLESLQILGFVGTYSLNLFTIFIFCLPYLALKHFHYKKLFIVISSIVFTLCANFFFGQNTINNNNLKKIPNFKVVLLQPNQKIIDLTLANNEEQYVNRLINISKPKMHKDTQALFVWPEGILSNLDNSKNYKKLFYDNFSNNHNIVLGSVRYEGNKFYNSLVLLNNQAEILSSYDKINLVPFGEVIPFYNLLEKINLKKITFGYGSFSKGEKRNPVTLNINNIKFLPLICYEIIFSGSIDTEQKEYDFILNISEDGWFNRSIGTIQHFVHSKYRAIEQGKQVVRSTNQGLTSSILPNGRLAKTTDFANQSSIVVDIYKLNKKTLFSEFENTIFYLLTFVSCVFIFLFRKTNE
;
A
#
# COMPACT_ATOMS: atom_id res chain seq x y z
N MET A 1 41.01 14.74 0.64
CA MET A 1 39.97 15.41 1.48
C MET A 1 38.59 14.73 1.42
N LYS A 2 38.02 14.39 0.27
CA LYS A 2 36.71 13.72 0.17
C LYS A 2 36.62 12.39 0.95
N ASN A 3 37.60 11.50 0.85
CA ASN A 3 37.60 10.20 1.56
C ASN A 3 37.65 10.34 3.09
N PHE A 4 38.23 11.43 3.63
CA PHE A 4 38.34 11.65 5.08
C PHE A 4 36.97 11.95 5.71
N LEU A 5 36.16 12.81 5.09
CA LEU A 5 34.82 13.17 5.59
C LEU A 5 33.89 11.94 5.59
N PHE A 6 33.89 11.11 4.53
CA PHE A 6 33.10 9.90 4.43
C PHE A 6 33.51 8.81 5.43
N LYS A 7 34.78 8.75 5.85
CA LYS A 7 35.21 7.80 6.87
C LYS A 7 34.91 8.30 8.29
N LYS A 8 35.13 9.61 8.58
CA LYS A 8 34.94 10.18 9.92
C LYS A 8 33.47 10.30 10.30
N ASN A 9 32.61 10.76 9.40
CA ASN A 9 31.21 11.06 9.67
C ASN A 9 30.22 10.06 8.98
N LYS A 10 30.68 8.84 8.68
CA LYS A 10 29.94 7.85 7.88
C LYS A 10 28.51 7.61 8.35
N TYR A 11 28.28 7.60 9.64
CA TYR A 11 26.96 7.33 10.24
C TYR A 11 26.00 8.50 10.08
N LEU A 12 26.50 9.72 10.32
CA LEU A 12 25.70 10.93 10.11
C LEU A 12 25.34 11.12 8.62
N VAL A 13 26.31 10.90 7.74
CA VAL A 13 26.09 10.97 6.28
C VAL A 13 25.04 9.92 5.86
N SER A 14 25.15 8.70 6.37
CA SER A 14 24.21 7.63 6.07
C SER A 14 22.78 7.98 6.49
N PHE A 15 22.59 8.43 7.73
CA PHE A 15 21.32 8.90 8.25
C PHE A 15 20.74 10.05 7.40
N SER A 16 21.55 11.07 7.08
CA SER A 16 21.10 12.20 6.27
C SER A 16 20.68 11.79 4.85
N LEU A 17 21.41 10.85 4.22
CA LEU A 17 21.04 10.31 2.92
C LEU A 17 19.68 9.61 2.98
N GLY A 18 19.44 8.78 3.99
CA GLY A 18 18.15 8.12 4.19
C GLY A 18 17.02 9.13 4.44
N SER A 19 17.24 10.13 5.28
CA SER A 19 16.27 11.17 5.59
C SER A 19 15.83 11.93 4.34
N VAL A 20 16.78 12.34 3.49
CA VAL A 20 16.46 13.04 2.23
C VAL A 20 15.78 12.08 1.23
N LEU A 21 16.14 10.79 1.24
CA LEU A 21 15.52 9.81 0.36
C LEU A 21 14.01 9.65 0.59
N SER A 22 13.50 9.91 1.79
CA SER A 22 12.06 9.85 2.06
C SER A 22 11.22 10.72 1.13
N LEU A 23 11.82 11.78 0.58
CA LEU A 23 11.18 12.71 -0.36
C LEU A 23 10.91 12.12 -1.76
N ILE A 24 11.45 10.93 -2.08
CA ILE A 24 11.08 10.25 -3.33
C ILE A 24 9.67 9.67 -3.29
N LEU A 25 9.11 9.48 -2.09
CA LEU A 25 7.78 8.92 -1.92
C LEU A 25 6.66 9.94 -2.13
N PRO A 26 5.44 9.50 -2.49
CA PRO A 26 4.28 10.37 -2.50
C PRO A 26 4.07 11.06 -1.14
N PRO A 27 3.58 12.30 -1.14
CA PRO A 27 3.13 13.13 -2.28
C PRO A 27 4.25 13.87 -3.01
N TYR A 28 5.48 13.88 -2.48
CA TYR A 28 6.60 14.68 -3.02
C TYR A 28 7.10 14.12 -4.36
N SER A 29 7.34 12.80 -4.40
CA SER A 29 7.77 12.06 -5.61
C SER A 29 9.00 12.67 -6.31
N TYR A 30 9.99 13.19 -5.54
CA TYR A 30 11.25 13.72 -6.09
C TYR A 30 12.17 12.58 -6.55
N THR A 31 11.72 11.81 -7.53
CA THR A 31 12.37 10.59 -8.05
C THR A 31 13.84 10.79 -8.40
N ALA A 32 14.23 11.98 -8.89
CA ALA A 32 15.61 12.31 -9.24
C ALA A 32 16.59 12.16 -8.06
N LEU A 33 16.14 12.34 -6.81
CA LEU A 33 16.97 12.15 -5.62
C LEU A 33 17.50 10.71 -5.50
N GLY A 34 16.75 9.72 -5.98
CA GLY A 34 17.19 8.32 -5.99
C GLY A 34 18.50 8.14 -6.76
N PHE A 35 18.63 8.79 -7.94
CA PHE A 35 19.84 8.75 -8.77
C PHE A 35 21.07 9.46 -8.16
N LEU A 36 20.89 10.24 -7.11
CA LEU A 36 21.99 10.90 -6.37
C LEU A 36 22.31 10.14 -5.07
N ILE A 37 21.30 9.70 -4.36
CA ILE A 37 21.42 9.14 -3.01
C ILE A 37 21.96 7.71 -3.06
N PHE A 38 21.40 6.84 -3.92
CA PHE A 38 21.85 5.45 -4.00
C PHE A 38 23.31 5.32 -4.42
N PRO A 39 23.80 6.01 -5.48
CA PRO A 39 25.23 5.98 -5.82
C PRO A 39 26.11 6.50 -4.68
N THR A 40 25.66 7.52 -3.95
CA THR A 40 26.39 8.07 -2.81
C THR A 40 26.45 7.08 -1.64
N LEU A 41 25.35 6.34 -1.37
CA LEU A 41 25.33 5.25 -0.40
C LEU A 41 26.29 4.13 -0.79
N LEU A 42 26.28 3.69 -2.05
CA LEU A 42 27.20 2.65 -2.54
C LEU A 42 28.66 3.11 -2.44
N TYR A 43 28.92 4.38 -2.74
CA TYR A 43 30.26 4.96 -2.54
C TYR A 43 30.64 5.01 -1.05
N LEU A 44 29.72 5.34 -0.15
CA LEU A 44 29.93 5.32 1.28
C LEU A 44 30.28 3.92 1.79
N LEU A 45 29.55 2.89 1.34
CA LEU A 45 29.84 1.49 1.64
C LEU A 45 31.21 1.09 1.11
N PHE A 46 31.52 1.44 -0.15
CA PHE A 46 32.81 1.17 -0.77
C PHE A 46 33.97 1.83 -0.02
N ALA A 47 33.85 3.09 0.37
CA ALA A 47 34.86 3.82 1.14
C ALA A 47 35.14 3.20 2.51
N ASN A 48 34.20 2.44 3.05
CA ASN A 48 34.25 1.78 4.35
C ASN A 48 34.34 0.24 4.25
N ARG A 49 34.59 -0.34 3.08
CA ARG A 49 34.59 -1.80 2.85
C ARG A 49 35.57 -2.58 3.76
N ASP A 50 36.67 -1.95 4.19
CA ASP A 50 37.67 -2.55 5.06
C ASP A 50 37.24 -2.60 6.53
N GLN A 51 36.12 -1.96 6.88
CA GLN A 51 35.56 -1.96 8.23
C GLN A 51 34.91 -3.31 8.58
N THR A 52 34.60 -3.48 9.87
CA THR A 52 33.91 -4.69 10.37
C THR A 52 32.50 -4.82 9.77
N ARG A 53 31.95 -6.04 9.75
CA ARG A 53 30.55 -6.30 9.36
C ARG A 53 29.57 -5.46 10.18
N LYS A 54 29.84 -5.29 11.48
CA LYS A 54 29.05 -4.44 12.39
C LYS A 54 29.02 -2.98 11.92
N SER A 55 30.17 -2.43 11.48
CA SER A 55 30.23 -1.06 10.96
C SER A 55 29.43 -0.90 9.67
N ILE A 56 29.48 -1.88 8.76
CA ILE A 56 28.69 -1.89 7.51
C ILE A 56 27.20 -2.02 7.80
N PHE A 57 26.83 -2.87 8.77
CA PHE A 57 25.45 -2.96 9.24
C PHE A 57 24.92 -1.59 9.71
N TYR A 58 25.67 -0.86 10.55
CA TYR A 58 25.22 0.45 11.03
C TYR A 58 25.13 1.52 9.93
N ILE A 59 25.93 1.43 8.88
CA ILE A 59 25.76 2.32 7.72
C ILE A 59 24.39 2.05 7.07
N GLY A 60 24.05 0.80 6.74
CA GLY A 60 22.76 0.44 6.17
C GLY A 60 21.59 0.73 7.11
N PHE A 61 21.75 0.39 8.40
CA PHE A 61 20.74 0.62 9.44
C PHE A 61 20.39 2.11 9.57
N LEU A 62 21.39 3.00 9.69
CA LEU A 62 21.14 4.43 9.83
C LEU A 62 20.60 5.07 8.56
N PHE A 63 20.97 4.54 7.39
CA PHE A 63 20.32 4.92 6.15
C PHE A 63 18.82 4.57 6.17
N GLY A 64 18.49 3.31 6.50
CA GLY A 64 17.10 2.87 6.65
C GLY A 64 16.35 3.63 7.75
N TYR A 65 17.01 3.87 8.89
CA TYR A 65 16.41 4.60 10.01
C TYR A 65 16.02 6.04 9.62
N GLY A 66 16.91 6.77 8.95
CA GLY A 66 16.59 8.09 8.42
C GLY A 66 15.42 8.05 7.43
N TYR A 67 15.43 7.09 6.50
CA TYR A 67 14.37 6.92 5.52
C TYR A 67 13.00 6.65 6.17
N PHE A 68 12.93 5.70 7.09
CA PHE A 68 11.68 5.32 7.75
C PHE A 68 11.21 6.34 8.78
N LEU A 69 12.10 7.01 9.48
CA LEU A 69 11.74 8.07 10.44
C LEU A 69 10.92 9.16 9.76
N PHE A 70 11.38 9.64 8.61
CA PHE A 70 10.72 10.73 7.87
C PHE A 70 9.57 10.26 6.98
N SER A 71 9.47 8.99 6.65
CA SER A 71 8.38 8.47 5.83
C SER A 71 7.27 7.79 6.61
N LEU A 72 7.46 7.47 7.92
CA LEU A 72 6.48 6.79 8.77
C LEU A 72 6.03 7.61 10.00
N TYR A 73 6.51 8.85 10.18
CA TYR A 73 6.14 9.68 11.35
C TYR A 73 4.62 9.80 11.55
N TRP A 74 3.87 9.74 10.46
CA TRP A 74 2.42 9.88 10.45
C TRP A 74 1.68 8.76 11.22
N ILE A 75 2.30 7.61 11.43
CA ILE A 75 1.72 6.51 12.21
C ILE A 75 1.45 6.97 13.66
N THR A 76 2.22 7.93 14.17
CA THR A 76 1.99 8.48 15.50
C THR A 76 0.67 9.23 15.65
N TYR A 77 0.02 9.61 14.55
CA TYR A 77 -1.29 10.24 14.61
C TYR A 77 -2.39 9.29 15.09
N SER A 78 -2.24 7.98 14.84
CA SER A 78 -3.18 6.97 15.37
C SER A 78 -3.20 6.91 16.89
N LEU A 79 -2.14 7.38 17.57
CA LEU A 79 -2.06 7.45 19.03
C LEU A 79 -2.79 8.68 19.63
N ASN A 80 -3.35 9.57 18.79
CA ASN A 80 -4.13 10.74 19.29
C ASN A 80 -5.55 10.38 19.76
N PHE A 81 -6.01 9.18 19.45
CA PHE A 81 -7.38 8.76 19.77
C PHE A 81 -7.54 8.23 21.20
N ASP A 82 -6.43 8.06 21.94
CA ASP A 82 -6.41 7.70 23.36
C ASP A 82 -5.30 8.48 24.07
N ASP A 83 -5.67 9.29 25.07
CA ASP A 83 -4.71 10.13 25.81
C ASP A 83 -3.62 9.30 26.51
N ASN A 84 -3.95 8.09 26.96
CA ASN A 84 -2.97 7.18 27.58
C ASN A 84 -1.93 6.69 26.57
N LEU A 85 -2.29 6.62 25.29
CA LEU A 85 -1.38 6.18 24.21
C LEU A 85 -0.57 7.34 23.64
N ALA A 86 -1.04 8.57 23.80
CA ALA A 86 -0.34 9.76 23.30
C ALA A 86 1.09 9.89 23.85
N ILE A 87 1.33 9.42 25.09
CA ILE A 87 2.65 9.38 25.72
C ILE A 87 3.64 8.47 24.97
N LEU A 88 3.14 7.49 24.20
CA LEU A 88 3.98 6.54 23.43
C LEU A 88 4.48 7.11 22.11
N LYS A 89 4.05 8.29 21.67
CA LYS A 89 4.47 8.89 20.38
C LYS A 89 6.00 9.01 20.22
N PRO A 90 6.77 9.54 21.19
CA PRO A 90 8.21 9.60 21.05
C PRO A 90 8.85 8.22 20.93
N LEU A 91 8.34 7.24 21.66
CA LEU A 91 8.79 5.85 21.60
C LEU A 91 8.50 5.23 20.22
N THR A 92 7.30 5.45 19.69
CA THR A 92 6.91 4.96 18.36
C THR A 92 7.78 5.55 17.26
N LEU A 93 8.11 6.85 17.33
CA LEU A 93 9.03 7.52 16.39
C LEU A 93 10.44 6.93 16.40
N VAL A 94 10.88 6.34 17.51
CA VAL A 94 12.21 5.71 17.60
C VAL A 94 12.15 4.23 17.26
N VAL A 95 11.20 3.48 17.85
CA VAL A 95 11.17 2.02 17.78
C VAL A 95 10.74 1.54 16.39
N LEU A 96 9.64 2.08 15.85
CA LEU A 96 9.11 1.58 14.56
C LEU A 96 10.12 1.75 13.40
N PRO A 97 10.69 2.95 13.16
CA PRO A 97 11.74 3.10 12.15
C PRO A 97 12.97 2.22 12.41
N SER A 98 13.34 2.01 13.69
CA SER A 98 14.48 1.15 14.04
C SER A 98 14.24 -0.31 13.65
N VAL A 99 13.06 -0.84 13.96
CA VAL A 99 12.70 -2.23 13.63
C VAL A 99 12.74 -2.45 12.11
N VAL A 100 12.15 -1.53 11.35
CA VAL A 100 12.13 -1.63 9.88
C VAL A 100 13.54 -1.42 9.28
N ALA A 101 14.35 -0.55 9.87
CA ALA A 101 15.71 -0.27 9.42
C ALA A 101 16.69 -1.45 9.60
N ILE A 102 16.38 -2.42 10.49
CA ILE A 102 17.17 -3.64 10.65
C ILE A 102 17.38 -4.34 9.30
N PHE A 103 16.35 -4.40 8.46
CA PHE A 103 16.42 -5.04 7.13
C PHE A 103 17.46 -4.36 6.23
N TYR A 104 17.59 -3.04 6.29
CA TYR A 104 18.59 -2.27 5.53
C TYR A 104 20.01 -2.47 6.08
N GLY A 105 20.13 -2.57 7.40
CA GLY A 105 21.36 -2.96 8.06
C GLY A 105 21.79 -4.38 7.66
N LEU A 106 20.87 -5.34 7.65
CA LEU A 106 21.12 -6.72 7.22
C LEU A 106 21.49 -6.80 5.74
N ALA A 107 20.79 -6.07 4.85
CA ALA A 107 21.14 -6.00 3.44
C ALA A 107 22.61 -5.57 3.26
N SER A 108 23.01 -4.47 3.91
CA SER A 108 24.37 -3.96 3.84
C SER A 108 25.40 -4.94 4.42
N MET A 109 25.07 -5.61 5.53
CA MET A 109 25.96 -6.59 6.17
C MET A 109 26.18 -7.84 5.31
N LEU A 110 25.10 -8.36 4.69
CA LEU A 110 25.15 -9.55 3.85
C LEU A 110 26.06 -9.36 2.63
N ILE A 111 26.03 -8.18 2.04
CA ILE A 111 26.83 -7.87 0.83
C ILE A 111 28.26 -7.43 1.13
N LYS A 112 28.70 -7.38 2.40
CA LYS A 112 30.02 -6.82 2.77
C LYS A 112 31.19 -7.37 1.94
N ASN A 113 31.21 -8.68 1.71
CA ASN A 113 32.31 -9.33 1.00
C ASN A 113 32.26 -9.10 -0.53
N THR A 114 31.17 -8.51 -1.04
CA THR A 114 30.99 -8.21 -2.47
C THR A 114 31.14 -6.72 -2.77
N ILE A 115 31.50 -5.90 -1.77
CA ILE A 115 31.64 -4.46 -1.93
C ILE A 115 32.85 -4.15 -2.80
N THR A 116 32.59 -3.92 -4.08
CA THR A 116 33.56 -3.58 -5.11
C THR A 116 33.12 -2.33 -5.87
N ASN A 117 33.84 -1.95 -6.90
CA ASN A 117 33.43 -0.85 -7.76
C ASN A 117 33.08 -1.36 -9.15
N ASN A 118 32.14 -2.26 -9.24
CA ASN A 118 31.73 -2.86 -10.50
C ASN A 118 30.21 -3.11 -10.56
N PHE A 119 29.79 -3.54 -11.72
CA PHE A 119 28.40 -3.87 -11.98
C PHE A 119 27.87 -5.00 -11.08
N TYR A 120 28.71 -5.97 -10.78
CA TYR A 120 28.37 -7.08 -9.89
C TYR A 120 27.88 -6.61 -8.52
N PHE A 121 28.57 -5.63 -7.90
CA PHE A 121 28.16 -5.08 -6.61
C PHE A 121 26.78 -4.41 -6.66
N ILE A 122 26.45 -3.70 -7.75
CA ILE A 122 25.13 -3.10 -7.96
C ILE A 122 24.04 -4.18 -7.97
N VAL A 123 24.26 -5.26 -8.74
CA VAL A 123 23.29 -6.38 -8.82
C VAL A 123 23.08 -7.00 -7.44
N VAL A 124 24.18 -7.34 -6.74
CA VAL A 124 24.11 -7.97 -5.40
C VAL A 124 23.39 -7.06 -4.40
N PHE A 125 23.69 -5.77 -4.39
CA PHE A 125 23.03 -4.80 -3.50
C PHE A 125 21.52 -4.71 -3.81
N SER A 126 21.16 -4.58 -5.08
CA SER A 126 19.76 -4.42 -5.49
C SER A 126 18.93 -5.66 -5.15
N VAL A 127 19.47 -6.84 -5.39
CA VAL A 127 18.81 -8.11 -5.06
C VAL A 127 18.67 -8.27 -3.55
N ALA A 128 19.74 -8.03 -2.78
CA ALA A 128 19.72 -8.16 -1.33
C ALA A 128 18.69 -7.22 -0.69
N LEU A 129 18.70 -5.93 -1.07
CA LEU A 129 17.78 -4.95 -0.50
C LEU A 129 16.32 -5.24 -0.89
N SER A 130 16.07 -5.56 -2.17
CA SER A 130 14.71 -5.86 -2.63
C SER A 130 14.15 -7.15 -2.04
N THR A 131 14.99 -8.18 -1.87
CA THR A 131 14.58 -9.43 -1.20
C THR A 131 14.23 -9.17 0.27
N LEU A 132 15.00 -8.36 0.97
CA LEU A 132 14.70 -8.02 2.37
C LEU A 132 13.46 -7.11 2.49
N ASP A 133 13.21 -6.24 1.54
CA ASP A 133 11.93 -5.50 1.45
C ASP A 133 10.73 -6.45 1.23
N PHE A 134 10.90 -7.49 0.40
CA PHE A 134 9.87 -8.52 0.20
C PHE A 134 9.62 -9.32 1.51
N LEU A 135 10.68 -9.77 2.17
CA LEU A 135 10.57 -10.53 3.42
C LEU A 135 9.90 -9.70 4.53
N ARG A 136 10.26 -8.42 4.64
CA ARG A 136 9.62 -7.47 5.57
C ARG A 136 8.12 -7.32 5.30
N GLY A 137 7.75 -7.27 4.03
CA GLY A 137 6.37 -7.02 3.60
C GLY A 137 5.44 -8.24 3.64
N ASN A 138 5.99 -9.49 3.67
CA ASN A 138 5.17 -10.70 3.52
C ASN A 138 5.39 -11.78 4.58
N LEU A 139 6.55 -11.80 5.28
CA LEU A 139 6.88 -12.91 6.20
C LEU A 139 7.07 -12.49 7.65
N PHE A 140 7.55 -11.28 7.90
CA PHE A 140 7.94 -10.91 9.28
C PHE A 140 7.00 -9.92 9.94
N PHE A 141 6.53 -8.91 9.20
CA PHE A 141 5.74 -7.83 9.78
C PHE A 141 4.47 -7.52 9.01
N ASP A 142 4.26 -8.16 7.85
CA ASP A 142 3.13 -7.88 6.95
C ASP A 142 2.99 -6.36 6.66
N PHE A 143 4.16 -5.67 6.50
CA PHE A 143 4.21 -4.23 6.32
C PHE A 143 4.99 -3.83 5.05
N PRO A 144 4.40 -3.97 3.85
CA PRO A 144 5.00 -3.62 2.56
C PRO A 144 4.97 -2.13 2.24
N TRP A 145 4.86 -1.26 3.23
CA TRP A 145 4.87 0.19 3.05
C TRP A 145 6.25 0.68 2.64
N ASN A 146 6.32 1.85 1.99
CA ASN A 146 7.57 2.53 1.63
C ASN A 146 8.52 1.75 0.69
N LEU A 147 7.98 0.98 -0.27
CA LEU A 147 8.80 0.44 -1.35
C LEU A 147 9.23 1.57 -2.30
N PHE A 148 10.45 1.50 -2.83
CA PHE A 148 10.97 2.51 -3.77
C PHE A 148 10.19 2.54 -5.08
N ALA A 149 9.50 1.46 -5.42
CA ALA A 149 8.57 1.41 -6.55
C ALA A 149 7.56 2.56 -6.54
N TYR A 150 7.11 3.01 -5.37
CA TYR A 150 6.09 4.07 -5.26
C TYR A 150 6.58 5.45 -5.69
N THR A 151 7.88 5.64 -5.91
CA THR A 151 8.43 6.88 -6.47
C THR A 151 7.89 7.21 -7.86
N TRP A 152 7.43 6.21 -8.61
CA TRP A 152 6.91 6.38 -9.98
C TRP A 152 5.42 6.75 -10.05
N SER A 153 4.76 6.94 -8.91
CA SER A 153 3.30 7.19 -8.81
C SER A 153 2.80 8.42 -9.58
N TRP A 154 3.70 9.36 -9.91
CA TRP A 154 3.41 10.56 -10.68
C TRP A 154 3.27 10.32 -12.20
N SER A 155 3.84 9.26 -12.75
CA SER A 155 3.79 8.93 -14.19
C SER A 155 2.90 7.72 -14.42
N LEU A 156 1.72 7.96 -14.97
CA LEU A 156 0.76 6.90 -15.28
C LEU A 156 1.32 5.90 -16.31
N GLU A 157 2.03 6.42 -17.30
CA GLU A 157 2.67 5.64 -18.36
C GLU A 157 3.73 4.71 -17.77
N SER A 158 4.61 5.24 -16.91
CA SER A 158 5.67 4.45 -16.27
C SER A 158 5.12 3.33 -15.39
N LEU A 159 3.92 3.47 -14.86
CA LEU A 159 3.28 2.47 -14.00
C LEU A 159 2.68 1.28 -14.77
N GLN A 160 2.48 1.37 -16.10
CA GLN A 160 1.82 0.29 -16.85
C GLN A 160 2.61 -1.03 -16.79
N ILE A 161 3.90 -0.97 -16.54
CA ILE A 161 4.76 -2.15 -16.34
C ILE A 161 4.30 -3.01 -15.14
N LEU A 162 3.58 -2.42 -14.17
CA LEU A 162 3.03 -3.15 -13.01
C LEU A 162 2.09 -4.29 -13.44
N GLY A 163 1.32 -4.11 -14.50
CA GLY A 163 0.46 -5.17 -15.04
C GLY A 163 1.24 -6.38 -15.57
N PHE A 164 2.56 -6.25 -15.75
CA PHE A 164 3.44 -7.34 -16.18
C PHE A 164 4.24 -7.91 -15.01
N VAL A 165 4.92 -7.05 -14.23
CA VAL A 165 5.93 -7.50 -13.28
C VAL A 165 5.54 -7.35 -11.82
N GLY A 166 4.55 -6.50 -11.50
CA GLY A 166 4.11 -6.19 -10.14
C GLY A 166 5.03 -5.27 -9.36
N THR A 167 4.58 -4.88 -8.18
CA THR A 167 5.25 -3.87 -7.34
C THR A 167 6.63 -4.30 -6.85
N TYR A 168 6.83 -5.56 -6.43
CA TYR A 168 8.12 -6.02 -5.92
C TYR A 168 9.19 -6.12 -7.01
N SER A 169 8.82 -6.56 -8.21
CA SER A 169 9.76 -6.55 -9.34
C SER A 169 10.11 -5.11 -9.77
N LEU A 170 9.14 -4.21 -9.76
CA LEU A 170 9.39 -2.78 -10.00
C LEU A 170 10.28 -2.19 -8.90
N ASN A 171 10.15 -2.63 -7.63
CA ASN A 171 11.03 -2.21 -6.53
C ASN A 171 12.48 -2.65 -6.78
N LEU A 172 12.70 -3.90 -7.16
CA LEU A 172 14.02 -4.42 -7.53
C LEU A 172 14.62 -3.60 -8.69
N PHE A 173 13.85 -3.37 -9.74
CA PHE A 173 14.26 -2.58 -10.90
C PHE A 173 14.58 -1.12 -10.52
N THR A 174 13.78 -0.51 -9.64
CA THR A 174 13.97 0.87 -9.17
C THR A 174 15.28 1.01 -8.39
N ILE A 175 15.56 0.09 -7.46
CA ILE A 175 16.83 0.07 -6.71
C ILE A 175 18.00 -0.07 -7.68
N PHE A 176 17.90 -1.02 -8.61
CA PHE A 176 18.95 -1.28 -9.59
C PHE A 176 19.27 -0.07 -10.47
N ILE A 177 18.25 0.58 -11.04
CA ILE A 177 18.46 1.73 -11.94
C ILE A 177 18.99 2.96 -11.17
N PHE A 178 18.56 3.16 -9.91
CA PHE A 178 19.10 4.20 -9.05
C PHE A 178 20.57 3.99 -8.69
N CYS A 179 21.04 2.74 -8.65
CA CYS A 179 22.43 2.41 -8.35
C CYS A 179 23.36 2.59 -9.56
N LEU A 180 22.85 2.57 -10.80
CA LEU A 180 23.70 2.61 -12.01
C LEU A 180 24.70 3.77 -12.07
N PRO A 181 24.37 5.01 -11.67
CA PRO A 181 25.32 6.13 -11.72
C PRO A 181 26.58 5.91 -10.87
N TYR A 182 26.56 4.95 -9.92
CA TYR A 182 27.72 4.58 -9.13
C TYR A 182 28.92 4.12 -9.99
N LEU A 183 28.66 3.49 -11.16
CA LEU A 183 29.71 3.04 -12.08
C LEU A 183 30.59 4.17 -12.61
N ALA A 184 30.06 5.40 -12.64
CA ALA A 184 30.79 6.58 -13.13
C ALA A 184 31.49 7.38 -12.02
N LEU A 185 31.17 7.14 -10.74
CA LEU A 185 31.65 8.01 -9.64
C LEU A 185 33.12 7.79 -9.28
N LYS A 186 33.67 6.59 -9.42
CA LYS A 186 35.04 6.27 -8.93
C LYS A 186 36.13 6.82 -9.83
N HIS A 187 35.98 6.71 -11.13
CA HIS A 187 36.84 7.32 -12.11
C HIS A 187 35.94 8.18 -12.99
N PHE A 188 35.92 9.49 -12.72
CA PHE A 188 35.09 10.42 -13.49
C PHE A 188 35.51 10.42 -14.96
N HIS A 189 35.09 9.38 -15.69
CA HIS A 189 35.24 9.26 -17.12
C HIS A 189 33.94 9.71 -17.79
N TYR A 190 34.00 10.88 -18.43
CA TYR A 190 32.84 11.46 -19.12
C TYR A 190 32.14 10.45 -20.08
N LYS A 191 32.91 9.60 -20.77
CA LYS A 191 32.38 8.58 -21.66
C LYS A 191 31.54 7.52 -20.91
N LYS A 192 32.04 7.03 -19.74
CA LYS A 192 31.27 6.07 -18.92
C LYS A 192 30.01 6.72 -18.32
N LEU A 193 30.13 7.96 -17.84
CA LEU A 193 28.98 8.71 -17.34
C LEU A 193 27.94 8.90 -18.45
N PHE A 194 28.37 9.28 -19.66
CA PHE A 194 27.48 9.42 -20.80
C PHE A 194 26.76 8.11 -21.14
N ILE A 195 27.49 6.97 -21.21
CA ILE A 195 26.89 5.66 -21.49
C ILE A 195 25.85 5.31 -20.40
N VAL A 196 26.17 5.48 -19.12
CA VAL A 196 25.25 5.16 -18.02
C VAL A 196 24.01 6.03 -18.08
N ILE A 197 24.17 7.36 -18.23
CA ILE A 197 23.01 8.27 -18.35
C ILE A 197 22.18 7.93 -19.59
N SER A 198 22.80 7.71 -20.73
CA SER A 198 22.08 7.35 -21.96
C SER A 198 21.30 6.03 -21.80
N SER A 199 21.88 5.03 -21.15
CA SER A 199 21.20 3.76 -20.86
C SER A 199 20.01 3.96 -19.91
N ILE A 200 20.14 4.78 -18.85
CA ILE A 200 19.04 5.12 -17.95
C ILE A 200 17.92 5.83 -18.70
N VAL A 201 18.26 6.89 -19.45
CA VAL A 201 17.28 7.67 -20.23
C VAL A 201 16.57 6.77 -21.24
N PHE A 202 17.33 5.94 -21.99
CA PHE A 202 16.74 5.00 -22.94
C PHE A 202 15.75 4.06 -22.28
N THR A 203 16.11 3.46 -21.13
CA THR A 203 15.25 2.52 -20.40
C THR A 203 13.98 3.21 -19.90
N LEU A 204 14.10 4.43 -19.35
CA LEU A 204 12.95 5.19 -18.86
C LEU A 204 12.03 5.62 -20.02
N CYS A 205 12.60 6.07 -21.13
CA CYS A 205 11.83 6.41 -22.33
C CYS A 205 11.14 5.16 -22.92
N ALA A 206 11.83 4.04 -23.01
CA ALA A 206 11.25 2.79 -23.50
C ALA A 206 10.05 2.35 -22.63
N ASN A 207 10.20 2.41 -21.29
CA ASN A 207 9.10 2.11 -20.37
C ASN A 207 7.95 3.11 -20.51
N PHE A 208 8.23 4.39 -20.66
CA PHE A 208 7.21 5.42 -20.87
C PHE A 208 6.41 5.18 -22.16
N PHE A 209 7.08 4.98 -23.30
CA PHE A 209 6.40 4.73 -24.57
C PHE A 209 5.66 3.40 -24.60
N PHE A 210 6.22 2.35 -23.94
CA PHE A 210 5.51 1.10 -23.71
C PHE A 210 4.19 1.35 -22.96
N GLY A 211 4.25 2.11 -21.86
CA GLY A 211 3.07 2.42 -21.07
C GLY A 211 2.06 3.29 -21.79
N GLN A 212 2.51 4.28 -22.55
CA GLN A 212 1.65 5.10 -23.40
C GLN A 212 0.88 4.24 -24.42
N ASN A 213 1.58 3.33 -25.10
CA ASN A 213 0.97 2.38 -26.02
C ASN A 213 -0.04 1.46 -25.31
N THR A 214 0.31 0.97 -24.12
CA THR A 214 -0.61 0.15 -23.30
C THR A 214 -1.89 0.91 -22.96
N ILE A 215 -1.79 2.16 -22.52
CA ILE A 215 -2.96 2.99 -22.18
C ILE A 215 -3.84 3.23 -23.40
N ASN A 216 -3.23 3.56 -24.56
CA ASN A 216 -3.97 3.84 -25.79
C ASN A 216 -4.69 2.60 -26.36
N ASN A 217 -4.13 1.43 -26.16
CA ASN A 217 -4.71 0.16 -26.64
C ASN A 217 -5.64 -0.51 -25.62
N ASN A 218 -5.81 0.04 -24.42
CA ASN A 218 -6.70 -0.48 -23.40
C ASN A 218 -8.16 -0.15 -23.73
N ASN A 219 -8.87 -1.11 -24.34
CA ASN A 219 -10.30 -1.02 -24.59
C ASN A 219 -11.06 -1.31 -23.29
N LEU A 220 -11.45 -0.25 -22.60
CA LEU A 220 -12.28 -0.34 -21.40
C LEU A 220 -13.75 -0.48 -21.81
N LYS A 221 -14.39 -1.57 -21.39
CA LYS A 221 -15.83 -1.79 -21.59
C LYS A 221 -16.58 -1.44 -20.32
N LYS A 222 -17.55 -0.54 -20.44
CA LYS A 222 -18.47 -0.18 -19.36
C LYS A 222 -19.47 -1.31 -19.11
N ILE A 223 -19.74 -1.62 -17.86
CA ILE A 223 -20.89 -2.47 -17.48
C ILE A 223 -22.17 -1.65 -17.68
N PRO A 224 -23.10 -2.09 -18.53
CA PRO A 224 -24.32 -1.35 -18.80
C PRO A 224 -25.27 -1.36 -17.59
N ASN A 225 -26.07 -0.31 -17.44
CA ASN A 225 -27.16 -0.18 -16.48
C ASN A 225 -26.79 -0.44 -15.01
N PHE A 226 -25.52 -0.24 -14.65
CA PHE A 226 -25.03 -0.43 -13.28
C PHE A 226 -24.21 0.78 -12.82
N LYS A 227 -24.48 1.25 -11.61
CA LYS A 227 -23.79 2.36 -10.96
C LYS A 227 -23.26 1.95 -9.60
N VAL A 228 -22.15 2.56 -9.18
CA VAL A 228 -21.65 2.46 -7.80
C VAL A 228 -21.67 3.86 -7.19
N VAL A 229 -22.29 3.99 -6.02
CA VAL A 229 -22.39 5.24 -5.25
C VAL A 229 -21.45 5.11 -4.05
N LEU A 230 -20.34 5.82 -4.08
CA LEU A 230 -19.32 5.77 -3.03
C LEU A 230 -19.53 6.94 -2.07
N LEU A 231 -19.62 6.65 -0.78
CA LEU A 231 -19.80 7.67 0.26
C LEU A 231 -18.48 8.08 0.90
N GLN A 232 -18.42 9.37 1.27
CA GLN A 232 -17.45 9.95 2.16
C GLN A 232 -18.20 10.75 3.24
N PRO A 233 -18.56 10.13 4.37
CA PRO A 233 -19.30 10.82 5.43
C PRO A 233 -18.49 11.90 6.13
N ASN A 234 -17.17 11.80 6.12
CA ASN A 234 -16.24 12.71 6.80
C ASN A 234 -16.58 12.90 8.29
N GLN A 235 -16.93 11.80 8.96
CA GLN A 235 -17.29 11.77 10.38
C GLN A 235 -16.03 11.54 11.21
N LYS A 236 -15.88 12.25 12.33
CA LYS A 236 -14.77 12.00 13.27
C LYS A 236 -14.92 10.61 13.89
N ILE A 237 -13.80 9.88 14.04
CA ILE A 237 -13.77 8.52 14.61
C ILE A 237 -14.38 8.51 16.01
N ILE A 238 -14.08 9.52 16.85
CA ILE A 238 -14.62 9.63 18.21
C ILE A 238 -16.15 9.73 18.19
N ASP A 239 -16.73 10.48 17.24
CA ASP A 239 -18.18 10.65 17.16
C ASP A 239 -18.89 9.35 16.73
N LEU A 240 -18.20 8.46 15.99
CA LEU A 240 -18.74 7.15 15.60
C LEU A 240 -18.91 6.22 16.81
N THR A 241 -18.05 6.34 17.80
CA THR A 241 -18.10 5.51 19.02
C THR A 241 -19.08 6.04 20.08
N LEU A 242 -19.44 7.33 20.01
CA LEU A 242 -20.29 8.03 20.97
C LEU A 242 -21.71 8.30 20.46
N ALA A 243 -22.08 7.80 19.28
CA ALA A 243 -23.37 8.06 18.65
C ALA A 243 -24.52 7.49 19.51
N ASN A 244 -25.11 8.33 20.38
CA ASN A 244 -26.27 7.99 21.18
C ASN A 244 -27.55 7.79 20.35
N ASN A 245 -27.52 8.10 19.04
CA ASN A 245 -28.65 7.96 18.13
C ASN A 245 -28.20 7.41 16.78
N GLU A 246 -28.00 6.08 16.71
CA GLU A 246 -27.63 5.37 15.49
C GLU A 246 -28.63 5.59 14.34
N GLU A 247 -29.93 5.72 14.65
CA GLU A 247 -30.96 5.94 13.63
C GLU A 247 -30.77 7.28 12.91
N GLN A 248 -30.49 8.36 13.62
CA GLN A 248 -30.19 9.66 13.02
C GLN A 248 -28.93 9.59 12.15
N TYR A 249 -27.94 8.84 12.60
CA TYR A 249 -26.71 8.65 11.85
C TYR A 249 -26.95 7.89 10.54
N VAL A 250 -27.69 6.77 10.58
CA VAL A 250 -28.08 6.02 9.38
C VAL A 250 -28.90 6.89 8.43
N ASN A 251 -29.87 7.67 8.93
CA ASN A 251 -30.60 8.63 8.11
C ASN A 251 -29.68 9.64 7.41
N ARG A 252 -28.66 10.13 8.10
CA ARG A 252 -27.65 11.02 7.50
C ARG A 252 -26.90 10.32 6.35
N LEU A 253 -26.46 9.07 6.55
CA LEU A 253 -25.79 8.29 5.49
C LEU A 253 -26.70 8.06 4.28
N ILE A 254 -27.97 7.76 4.51
CA ILE A 254 -28.99 7.61 3.44
C ILE A 254 -29.14 8.93 2.68
N ASN A 255 -29.21 10.06 3.37
CA ASN A 255 -29.33 11.38 2.74
C ASN A 255 -28.12 11.74 1.88
N ILE A 256 -26.88 11.38 2.32
CA ILE A 256 -25.67 11.56 1.51
C ILE A 256 -25.70 10.64 0.29
N SER A 257 -26.19 9.41 0.43
CA SER A 257 -26.28 8.41 -0.61
C SER A 257 -27.27 8.79 -1.72
N LYS A 258 -28.31 9.57 -1.40
CA LYS A 258 -29.38 9.99 -2.32
C LYS A 258 -30.00 8.82 -3.11
N PRO A 259 -30.43 7.71 -2.48
CA PRO A 259 -30.86 6.50 -3.18
C PRO A 259 -32.08 6.74 -4.08
N LYS A 260 -32.97 7.65 -3.72
CA LYS A 260 -34.17 8.00 -4.51
C LYS A 260 -33.83 8.55 -5.92
N MET A 261 -32.65 9.15 -6.09
CA MET A 261 -32.17 9.61 -7.41
C MET A 261 -31.75 8.44 -8.33
N HIS A 262 -31.63 7.24 -7.80
CA HIS A 262 -31.18 6.03 -8.51
C HIS A 262 -32.24 4.93 -8.52
N LYS A 263 -33.51 5.25 -8.21
CA LYS A 263 -34.60 4.28 -8.00
C LYS A 263 -34.74 3.27 -9.15
N ASP A 264 -34.60 3.72 -10.38
CA ASP A 264 -34.76 2.91 -11.60
C ASP A 264 -33.43 2.35 -12.13
N THR A 265 -32.33 2.55 -11.41
CA THR A 265 -30.98 2.13 -11.80
C THR A 265 -30.52 0.99 -10.89
N GLN A 266 -29.93 -0.05 -11.45
CA GLN A 266 -29.19 -1.02 -10.64
C GLN A 266 -27.99 -0.32 -9.99
N ALA A 267 -27.97 -0.27 -8.66
CA ALA A 267 -26.94 0.48 -7.94
C ALA A 267 -26.41 -0.26 -6.71
N LEU A 268 -25.09 -0.16 -6.53
CA LEU A 268 -24.38 -0.54 -5.31
C LEU A 268 -24.01 0.72 -4.52
N PHE A 269 -24.58 0.88 -3.34
CA PHE A 269 -24.19 1.92 -2.39
C PHE A 269 -23.09 1.40 -1.49
N VAL A 270 -21.99 2.15 -1.38
CA VAL A 270 -20.82 1.73 -0.61
C VAL A 270 -20.55 2.72 0.50
N TRP A 271 -20.73 2.28 1.72
CA TRP A 271 -20.39 3.01 2.93
C TRP A 271 -19.04 2.54 3.48
N PRO A 272 -18.25 3.42 4.12
CA PRO A 272 -16.89 3.10 4.55
C PRO A 272 -16.78 2.00 5.61
N GLU A 273 -15.51 1.67 5.96
CA GLU A 273 -15.14 0.78 7.06
C GLU A 273 -15.63 1.32 8.41
N GLY A 274 -16.07 0.41 9.28
CA GLY A 274 -16.38 0.72 10.68
C GLY A 274 -17.51 1.73 10.88
N ILE A 275 -18.37 1.90 9.87
CA ILE A 275 -19.38 2.95 9.86
C ILE A 275 -20.57 2.65 10.80
N LEU A 276 -20.83 1.37 11.06
CA LEU A 276 -21.81 0.90 12.05
C LEU A 276 -21.15 -0.07 13.02
N SER A 277 -21.46 0.09 14.32
CA SER A 277 -20.86 -0.71 15.37
C SER A 277 -21.40 -2.13 15.47
N ASN A 278 -22.66 -2.34 15.11
CA ASN A 278 -23.32 -3.65 15.16
C ASN A 278 -24.56 -3.68 14.25
N LEU A 279 -24.66 -4.70 13.41
CA LEU A 279 -25.84 -4.93 12.54
C LEU A 279 -26.90 -5.84 13.16
N ASP A 280 -26.64 -6.50 14.28
CA ASP A 280 -27.63 -7.39 14.94
C ASP A 280 -28.84 -6.62 15.48
N ASN A 281 -28.71 -5.31 15.69
CA ASN A 281 -29.81 -4.38 15.98
C ASN A 281 -30.56 -3.93 14.70
N SER A 282 -30.41 -4.64 13.59
CA SER A 282 -30.98 -4.33 12.28
C SER A 282 -32.49 -4.12 12.24
N LYS A 283 -33.22 -4.52 13.28
CA LYS A 283 -34.68 -4.28 13.38
C LYS A 283 -35.05 -2.80 13.29
N ASN A 284 -34.21 -1.92 13.83
CA ASN A 284 -34.46 -0.47 13.84
C ASN A 284 -34.20 0.16 12.47
N TYR A 285 -33.35 -0.44 11.63
CA TYR A 285 -32.98 0.13 10.34
C TYR A 285 -33.83 -0.42 9.17
N LYS A 286 -34.49 -1.57 9.32
CA LYS A 286 -35.26 -2.22 8.25
C LYS A 286 -36.24 -1.26 7.56
N LYS A 287 -36.99 -0.51 8.34
CA LYS A 287 -37.95 0.47 7.82
C LYS A 287 -37.23 1.59 7.05
N LEU A 288 -36.13 2.13 7.59
CA LEU A 288 -35.36 3.19 6.94
C LEU A 288 -34.79 2.74 5.59
N PHE A 289 -34.29 1.51 5.54
CA PHE A 289 -33.75 0.95 4.29
C PHE A 289 -34.88 0.72 3.29
N TYR A 290 -35.97 0.08 3.71
CA TYR A 290 -37.12 -0.20 2.85
C TYR A 290 -37.76 1.07 2.24
N ASP A 291 -37.89 2.14 3.04
CA ASP A 291 -38.49 3.42 2.62
C ASP A 291 -37.61 4.21 1.64
N ASN A 292 -36.30 3.94 1.61
CA ASN A 292 -35.34 4.73 0.84
C ASN A 292 -34.67 3.97 -0.29
N PHE A 293 -34.41 2.68 -0.16
CA PHE A 293 -33.74 1.87 -1.20
C PHE A 293 -34.76 1.03 -1.97
N SER A 294 -34.54 0.85 -3.28
CA SER A 294 -35.36 0.01 -4.13
C SER A 294 -34.82 -1.42 -4.24
N ASN A 295 -35.62 -2.34 -4.82
CA ASN A 295 -35.19 -3.72 -5.09
C ASN A 295 -33.99 -3.80 -6.08
N ASN A 296 -33.71 -2.71 -6.81
CA ASN A 296 -32.54 -2.59 -7.70
C ASN A 296 -31.27 -2.14 -6.98
N HIS A 297 -31.31 -2.03 -5.64
CA HIS A 297 -30.20 -1.52 -4.83
C HIS A 297 -29.61 -2.62 -3.95
N ASN A 298 -28.29 -2.67 -3.92
CA ASN A 298 -27.51 -3.33 -2.89
C ASN A 298 -26.74 -2.29 -2.08
N ILE A 299 -26.48 -2.58 -0.82
CA ILE A 299 -25.73 -1.71 0.08
C ILE A 299 -24.56 -2.51 0.67
N VAL A 300 -23.34 -1.99 0.52
CA VAL A 300 -22.17 -2.48 1.22
C VAL A 300 -21.81 -1.49 2.32
N LEU A 301 -21.48 -2.01 3.48
CA LEU A 301 -20.98 -1.19 4.60
C LEU A 301 -19.98 -1.96 5.46
N GLY A 302 -19.12 -1.21 6.17
CA GLY A 302 -18.23 -1.75 7.18
C GLY A 302 -18.91 -1.81 8.55
N SER A 303 -18.83 -2.97 9.19
CA SER A 303 -19.41 -3.20 10.52
C SER A 303 -18.57 -4.17 11.34
N VAL A 304 -18.79 -4.21 12.65
CA VAL A 304 -18.24 -5.25 13.50
C VAL A 304 -19.23 -6.43 13.54
N ARG A 305 -18.74 -7.62 13.19
CA ARG A 305 -19.50 -8.86 13.26
C ARG A 305 -19.07 -9.66 14.50
N TYR A 306 -20.03 -10.26 15.17
CA TYR A 306 -19.83 -11.09 16.34
C TYR A 306 -20.13 -12.55 16.01
N GLU A 307 -19.26 -13.45 16.48
CA GLU A 307 -19.48 -14.88 16.40
C GLU A 307 -18.93 -15.55 17.66
N GLY A 308 -19.83 -15.93 18.57
CA GLY A 308 -19.44 -16.37 19.91
C GLY A 308 -18.65 -15.27 20.64
N ASN A 309 -17.42 -15.58 21.04
CA ASN A 309 -16.51 -14.64 21.69
C ASN A 309 -15.55 -13.94 20.73
N LYS A 310 -15.75 -14.09 19.40
CA LYS A 310 -14.89 -13.49 18.40
C LYS A 310 -15.52 -12.23 17.81
N PHE A 311 -14.66 -11.25 17.50
CA PHE A 311 -15.01 -9.98 16.87
C PHE A 311 -14.30 -9.91 15.52
N TYR A 312 -15.03 -9.56 14.47
CA TYR A 312 -14.48 -9.41 13.13
C TYR A 312 -14.72 -7.99 12.62
N ASN A 313 -13.72 -7.40 12.00
CA ASN A 313 -13.89 -6.21 11.17
C ASN A 313 -14.40 -6.69 9.80
N SER A 314 -15.65 -6.37 9.47
CA SER A 314 -16.35 -7.00 8.36
C SER A 314 -16.91 -6.01 7.37
N LEU A 315 -16.87 -6.40 6.10
CA LEU A 315 -17.65 -5.80 5.02
C LEU A 315 -18.91 -6.63 4.85
N VAL A 316 -20.08 -6.00 4.91
CA VAL A 316 -21.37 -6.65 4.84
C VAL A 316 -22.15 -6.15 3.63
N LEU A 317 -22.71 -7.07 2.84
CA LEU A 317 -23.62 -6.80 1.74
C LEU A 317 -25.06 -6.97 2.18
N LEU A 318 -25.88 -5.94 2.00
CA LEU A 318 -27.30 -5.91 2.34
C LEU A 318 -28.17 -5.72 1.10
N ASN A 319 -29.43 -6.20 1.21
CA ASN A 319 -30.50 -5.81 0.31
C ASN A 319 -31.22 -4.53 0.81
N ASN A 320 -32.26 -4.09 0.10
CA ASN A 320 -33.08 -2.93 0.46
C ASN A 320 -33.93 -3.13 1.73
N GLN A 321 -33.99 -4.33 2.29
CA GLN A 321 -34.68 -4.64 3.55
C GLN A 321 -33.71 -4.73 4.74
N ALA A 322 -32.44 -4.34 4.54
CA ALA A 322 -31.34 -4.49 5.50
C ALA A 322 -31.10 -5.97 5.90
N GLU A 323 -31.38 -6.92 5.01
CA GLU A 323 -31.02 -8.31 5.23
C GLU A 323 -29.62 -8.57 4.74
N ILE A 324 -28.85 -9.31 5.53
CA ILE A 324 -27.48 -9.68 5.20
C ILE A 324 -27.49 -10.75 4.11
N LEU A 325 -26.98 -10.41 2.94
CA LEU A 325 -26.82 -11.32 1.81
C LEU A 325 -25.48 -12.05 1.83
N SER A 326 -24.43 -11.36 2.27
CA SER A 326 -23.07 -11.89 2.36
C SER A 326 -22.23 -11.03 3.30
N SER A 327 -21.17 -11.62 3.85
CA SER A 327 -20.17 -10.90 4.65
C SER A 327 -18.76 -11.36 4.29
N TYR A 328 -17.80 -10.46 4.44
CA TYR A 328 -16.37 -10.71 4.34
C TYR A 328 -15.68 -10.17 5.57
N ASP A 329 -14.92 -11.01 6.26
CA ASP A 329 -14.15 -10.66 7.45
C ASP A 329 -12.70 -10.38 7.07
N LYS A 330 -12.17 -9.28 7.58
CA LYS A 330 -10.80 -8.82 7.29
C LYS A 330 -9.77 -9.88 7.61
N ILE A 331 -8.92 -10.20 6.65
CA ILE A 331 -7.88 -11.23 6.79
C ILE A 331 -6.56 -10.61 7.25
N ASN A 332 -6.14 -9.51 6.64
CA ASN A 332 -4.90 -8.83 6.98
C ASN A 332 -5.18 -7.73 8.01
N LEU A 333 -5.05 -8.09 9.29
CA LEU A 333 -5.28 -7.16 10.40
C LEU A 333 -4.08 -6.23 10.59
N VAL A 334 -4.35 -4.99 11.00
CA VAL A 334 -3.32 -3.99 11.28
C VAL A 334 -2.58 -4.36 12.58
N PRO A 335 -1.25 -4.62 12.53
CA PRO A 335 -0.48 -4.91 13.73
C PRO A 335 -0.56 -3.74 14.73
N PHE A 336 -0.73 -4.05 16.01
CA PHE A 336 -0.95 -3.12 17.13
C PHE A 336 -2.22 -2.25 17.03
N GLY A 337 -2.84 -2.18 15.86
CA GLY A 337 -4.11 -1.49 15.67
C GLY A 337 -5.32 -2.39 15.91
N GLU A 338 -5.36 -3.53 15.25
CA GLU A 338 -6.48 -4.46 15.28
C GLU A 338 -6.12 -5.78 15.97
N VAL A 339 -4.85 -6.14 15.95
CA VAL A 339 -4.30 -7.33 16.63
C VAL A 339 -3.01 -6.97 17.34
N ILE A 340 -2.79 -7.52 18.52
CA ILE A 340 -1.53 -7.37 19.24
C ILE A 340 -0.62 -8.55 18.86
N PRO A 341 0.45 -8.32 18.06
CA PRO A 341 1.44 -9.35 17.79
C PRO A 341 2.07 -9.80 19.11
N PHE A 342 2.35 -11.10 19.25
CA PHE A 342 2.95 -11.66 20.45
C PHE A 342 2.18 -11.36 21.74
N TYR A 343 0.85 -11.42 21.70
CA TYR A 343 -0.06 -11.06 22.80
C TYR A 343 0.40 -11.62 24.15
N ASN A 344 0.73 -12.92 24.22
CA ASN A 344 1.16 -13.60 25.45
C ASN A 344 2.44 -12.99 26.09
N LEU A 345 3.28 -12.33 25.30
CA LEU A 345 4.48 -11.65 25.79
C LEU A 345 4.18 -10.22 26.22
N LEU A 346 3.37 -9.51 25.45
CA LEU A 346 3.05 -8.09 25.65
C LEU A 346 2.00 -7.89 26.74
N GLU A 347 1.13 -8.87 26.99
CA GLU A 347 0.19 -8.86 28.11
C GLU A 347 0.91 -8.78 29.47
N LYS A 348 2.09 -9.42 29.59
CA LYS A 348 2.91 -9.36 30.82
C LYS A 348 3.39 -7.94 31.17
N ILE A 349 3.46 -7.03 30.19
CA ILE A 349 3.85 -5.63 30.38
C ILE A 349 2.64 -4.68 30.28
N ASN A 350 1.43 -5.22 30.35
CA ASN A 350 0.17 -4.47 30.34
C ASN A 350 -0.03 -3.59 29.08
N LEU A 351 0.60 -3.94 27.97
CA LEU A 351 0.46 -3.25 26.68
C LEU A 351 -0.88 -3.65 26.06
N LYS A 352 -1.86 -2.76 26.23
CA LYS A 352 -3.18 -2.89 25.62
C LYS A 352 -3.12 -2.44 24.16
N LYS A 353 -4.13 -2.84 23.37
CA LYS A 353 -4.34 -2.44 21.97
C LYS A 353 -4.22 -0.90 21.79
N ILE A 354 -3.62 -0.47 20.69
CA ILE A 354 -3.38 0.97 20.37
C ILE A 354 -4.61 1.65 19.75
N THR A 355 -5.63 0.90 19.31
CA THR A 355 -6.83 1.47 18.71
C THR A 355 -8.00 1.48 19.69
N PHE A 356 -8.77 2.55 19.63
CA PHE A 356 -10.03 2.69 20.36
C PHE A 356 -11.03 1.62 19.90
N GLY A 357 -11.77 0.99 20.83
CA GLY A 357 -12.86 0.07 20.53
C GLY A 357 -12.66 -1.36 21.04
N TYR A 358 -13.42 -2.27 20.47
CA TYR A 358 -13.49 -3.69 20.85
C TYR A 358 -12.11 -4.36 20.93
N GLY A 359 -11.93 -5.40 21.74
CA GLY A 359 -10.69 -6.18 21.91
C GLY A 359 -9.94 -6.53 20.62
N SER A 360 -8.99 -7.43 20.62
CA SER A 360 -8.34 -7.88 19.38
C SER A 360 -9.38 -8.46 18.42
N PHE A 361 -9.38 -7.97 17.16
CA PHE A 361 -10.18 -8.59 16.12
C PHE A 361 -9.63 -9.98 15.80
N SER A 362 -10.54 -10.87 15.43
CA SER A 362 -10.22 -12.18 14.90
C SER A 362 -9.96 -12.06 13.39
N LYS A 363 -9.00 -12.85 12.90
CA LYS A 363 -8.66 -12.91 11.47
C LYS A 363 -9.76 -13.66 10.71
N GLY A 364 -10.18 -13.12 9.56
CA GLY A 364 -11.05 -13.83 8.61
C GLY A 364 -10.35 -15.04 7.99
N GLU A 365 -11.13 -15.99 7.48
CA GLU A 365 -10.59 -17.24 6.93
C GLU A 365 -10.24 -17.15 5.45
N LYS A 366 -11.16 -16.66 4.63
CA LYS A 366 -11.03 -16.65 3.17
C LYS A 366 -11.52 -15.34 2.55
N ARG A 367 -10.84 -14.92 1.48
CA ARG A 367 -11.29 -13.81 0.63
C ARG A 367 -11.91 -14.39 -0.64
N ASN A 368 -13.23 -14.33 -0.72
CA ASN A 368 -13.96 -14.72 -1.92
C ASN A 368 -14.63 -13.51 -2.55
N PRO A 369 -14.73 -13.46 -3.89
CA PRO A 369 -15.56 -12.47 -4.56
C PRO A 369 -17.00 -12.52 -4.08
N VAL A 370 -17.57 -11.36 -3.80
CA VAL A 370 -18.97 -11.21 -3.39
C VAL A 370 -19.80 -10.94 -4.63
N THR A 371 -20.89 -11.72 -4.80
CA THR A 371 -21.82 -11.59 -5.92
C THR A 371 -23.02 -10.74 -5.52
N LEU A 372 -23.33 -9.71 -6.33
CA LEU A 372 -24.54 -8.91 -6.16
C LEU A 372 -25.78 -9.70 -6.62
N ASN A 373 -26.84 -9.67 -5.82
CA ASN A 373 -28.08 -10.38 -6.17
C ASN A 373 -28.89 -9.70 -7.28
N ILE A 374 -28.59 -8.43 -7.58
CA ILE A 374 -29.36 -7.63 -8.56
C ILE A 374 -28.94 -7.90 -10.03
N ASN A 375 -27.71 -8.36 -10.29
CA ASN A 375 -27.20 -8.50 -11.66
C ASN A 375 -26.02 -9.47 -11.83
N ASN A 376 -25.74 -10.29 -10.84
CA ASN A 376 -24.62 -11.25 -10.80
C ASN A 376 -23.21 -10.64 -10.99
N ILE A 377 -23.05 -9.32 -10.87
CA ILE A 377 -21.76 -8.65 -10.87
C ILE A 377 -21.01 -9.05 -9.59
N LYS A 378 -19.71 -9.34 -9.75
CA LYS A 378 -18.85 -9.78 -8.64
C LYS A 378 -17.81 -8.71 -8.31
N PHE A 379 -17.59 -8.46 -7.04
CA PHE A 379 -16.47 -7.64 -6.59
C PHE A 379 -15.58 -8.39 -5.61
N LEU A 380 -14.29 -8.07 -5.63
CA LEU A 380 -13.34 -8.55 -4.63
C LEU A 380 -13.33 -7.59 -3.44
N PRO A 381 -13.69 -8.02 -2.23
CA PRO A 381 -13.71 -7.17 -1.05
C PRO A 381 -12.30 -6.97 -0.48
N LEU A 382 -11.95 -5.74 -0.14
CA LEU A 382 -10.76 -5.36 0.62
C LEU A 382 -11.14 -4.34 1.69
N ILE A 383 -10.69 -4.56 2.92
CA ILE A 383 -10.92 -3.64 4.03
C ILE A 383 -9.61 -2.91 4.36
N CYS A 384 -9.60 -1.58 4.17
CA CYS A 384 -8.55 -0.64 4.58
C CYS A 384 -7.14 -1.10 4.17
N TYR A 385 -6.34 -1.49 5.14
CA TYR A 385 -4.96 -1.94 5.03
C TYR A 385 -4.72 -3.04 3.99
N GLU A 386 -5.71 -3.87 3.68
CA GLU A 386 -5.57 -4.97 2.73
C GLU A 386 -5.18 -4.53 1.32
N ILE A 387 -5.47 -3.28 0.95
CA ILE A 387 -5.12 -2.72 -0.37
C ILE A 387 -3.60 -2.55 -0.57
N ILE A 388 -2.79 -2.56 0.49
CA ILE A 388 -1.35 -2.34 0.36
C ILE A 388 -0.59 -3.56 -0.17
N PHE A 389 -1.17 -4.76 -0.05
CA PHE A 389 -0.50 -6.01 -0.40
C PHE A 389 -0.49 -6.28 -1.89
N SER A 390 0.70 -6.45 -2.46
CA SER A 390 0.92 -6.83 -3.86
C SER A 390 1.08 -8.34 -3.99
N GLY A 391 0.32 -8.97 -4.90
CA GLY A 391 0.41 -10.41 -5.15
C GLY A 391 -0.02 -11.29 -3.98
N SER A 392 -0.80 -10.73 -3.05
CA SER A 392 -1.39 -11.45 -1.91
C SER A 392 -2.90 -11.19 -1.86
N ILE A 393 -3.50 -10.94 -3.02
CA ILE A 393 -4.95 -10.92 -3.17
C ILE A 393 -5.41 -12.38 -3.25
N ASP A 394 -5.24 -13.06 -2.14
CA ASP A 394 -5.45 -14.49 -1.99
C ASP A 394 -6.93 -14.81 -2.18
N THR A 395 -7.32 -15.19 -3.38
CA THR A 395 -8.65 -15.70 -3.69
C THR A 395 -8.53 -16.95 -4.54
N GLU A 396 -9.21 -18.01 -4.14
CA GLU A 396 -9.35 -19.23 -4.95
C GLU A 396 -10.12 -18.93 -6.24
N GLN A 397 -10.99 -17.94 -6.22
CA GLN A 397 -11.81 -17.51 -7.36
C GLN A 397 -11.26 -16.23 -7.97
N LYS A 398 -10.48 -16.34 -9.06
CA LYS A 398 -9.90 -15.18 -9.78
C LYS A 398 -10.91 -14.44 -10.69
N GLU A 399 -12.20 -14.79 -10.65
CA GLU A 399 -13.24 -14.19 -11.50
C GLU A 399 -14.08 -13.18 -10.72
N TYR A 400 -13.72 -11.92 -10.84
CA TYR A 400 -14.46 -10.78 -10.34
C TYR A 400 -14.34 -9.60 -11.32
N ASP A 401 -15.26 -8.65 -11.20
CA ASP A 401 -15.42 -7.54 -12.14
C ASP A 401 -14.61 -6.32 -11.74
N PHE A 402 -14.59 -6.02 -10.44
CA PHE A 402 -13.84 -4.89 -9.88
C PHE A 402 -13.40 -5.20 -8.44
N ILE A 403 -12.52 -4.38 -7.90
CA ILE A 403 -12.08 -4.41 -6.49
C ILE A 403 -12.85 -3.33 -5.73
N LEU A 404 -13.43 -3.70 -4.60
CA LEU A 404 -14.11 -2.78 -3.71
C LEU A 404 -13.32 -2.66 -2.41
N ASN A 405 -12.83 -1.46 -2.12
CA ASN A 405 -12.09 -1.16 -0.91
C ASN A 405 -12.89 -0.18 -0.04
N ILE A 406 -13.24 -0.60 1.17
CA ILE A 406 -13.78 0.28 2.21
C ILE A 406 -12.68 0.61 3.22
N SER A 407 -12.60 1.86 3.71
CA SER A 407 -11.48 2.27 4.55
C SER A 407 -11.83 3.39 5.53
N GLU A 408 -11.14 3.39 6.67
CA GLU A 408 -11.09 4.51 7.61
C GLU A 408 -9.68 5.12 7.62
N ASP A 409 -9.48 6.17 6.83
CA ASP A 409 -8.16 6.83 6.73
C ASP A 409 -7.95 7.92 7.81
N GLY A 410 -8.95 8.19 8.64
CA GLY A 410 -8.86 9.14 9.74
C GLY A 410 -7.75 8.84 10.74
N TRP A 411 -7.34 7.57 10.84
CA TRP A 411 -6.19 7.14 11.63
C TRP A 411 -4.88 7.81 11.23
N PHE A 412 -4.75 8.19 9.97
CA PHE A 412 -3.54 8.81 9.42
C PHE A 412 -3.60 10.33 9.47
N ASN A 413 -4.75 10.90 9.89
CA ASN A 413 -5.01 12.33 9.79
C ASN A 413 -4.80 12.83 8.33
N ARG A 414 -4.74 14.13 8.11
CA ARG A 414 -4.41 14.73 6.80
C ARG A 414 -2.88 14.73 6.58
N SER A 415 -2.27 13.55 6.61
CA SER A 415 -0.81 13.38 6.48
C SER A 415 -0.42 12.76 5.14
N ILE A 416 0.90 12.59 4.94
CA ILE A 416 1.42 11.85 3.79
C ILE A 416 0.94 10.39 3.79
N GLY A 417 0.63 9.80 4.95
CA GLY A 417 0.13 8.43 5.07
C GLY A 417 -1.15 8.20 4.30
N THR A 418 -2.10 9.14 4.33
CA THR A 418 -3.36 9.06 3.59
C THR A 418 -3.12 9.06 2.07
N ILE A 419 -2.20 9.91 1.58
CA ILE A 419 -1.83 9.95 0.15
C ILE A 419 -1.12 8.65 -0.25
N GLN A 420 -0.20 8.15 0.58
CA GLN A 420 0.50 6.90 0.32
C GLN A 420 -0.48 5.72 0.28
N HIS A 421 -1.42 5.66 1.21
CA HIS A 421 -2.48 4.63 1.22
C HIS A 421 -3.35 4.67 -0.05
N PHE A 422 -3.72 5.86 -0.50
CA PHE A 422 -4.42 6.04 -1.77
C PHE A 422 -3.59 5.54 -2.98
N VAL A 423 -2.28 5.82 -3.00
CA VAL A 423 -1.39 5.39 -4.08
C VAL A 423 -1.34 3.86 -4.20
N HIS A 424 -1.40 3.11 -3.10
CA HIS A 424 -1.49 1.64 -3.16
C HIS A 424 -2.70 1.17 -3.98
N SER A 425 -3.85 1.85 -3.86
CA SER A 425 -5.06 1.54 -4.65
C SER A 425 -4.81 1.67 -6.16
N LYS A 426 -4.04 2.68 -6.57
CA LYS A 426 -3.64 2.90 -7.97
C LYS A 426 -2.77 1.75 -8.50
N TYR A 427 -1.82 1.29 -7.68
CA TYR A 427 -0.95 0.16 -8.02
C TYR A 427 -1.75 -1.14 -8.15
N ARG A 428 -2.68 -1.41 -7.23
CA ARG A 428 -3.55 -2.60 -7.30
C ARG A 428 -4.44 -2.59 -8.53
N ALA A 429 -4.97 -1.42 -8.92
CA ALA A 429 -5.79 -1.31 -10.12
C ALA A 429 -5.03 -1.77 -11.38
N ILE A 430 -3.78 -1.31 -11.54
CA ILE A 430 -2.95 -1.65 -12.70
C ILE A 430 -2.47 -3.10 -12.64
N GLU A 431 -2.00 -3.57 -11.49
CA GLU A 431 -1.55 -4.95 -11.29
C GLU A 431 -2.64 -5.96 -11.64
N GLN A 432 -3.83 -5.77 -11.13
CA GLN A 432 -4.93 -6.69 -11.33
C GLN A 432 -5.68 -6.46 -12.65
N GLY A 433 -5.42 -5.34 -13.34
CA GLY A 433 -6.21 -4.94 -14.51
C GLY A 433 -7.69 -4.76 -14.17
N LYS A 434 -8.00 -4.35 -12.95
CA LYS A 434 -9.36 -4.19 -12.42
C LYS A 434 -9.56 -2.78 -11.90
N GLN A 435 -10.75 -2.24 -12.12
CA GLN A 435 -11.13 -0.98 -11.49
C GLN A 435 -11.15 -1.12 -9.97
N VAL A 436 -10.54 -0.19 -9.26
CA VAL A 436 -10.66 -0.09 -7.80
C VAL A 436 -11.67 1.01 -7.49
N VAL A 437 -12.74 0.66 -6.81
CA VAL A 437 -13.67 1.62 -6.20
C VAL A 437 -13.42 1.65 -4.70
N ARG A 438 -13.13 2.82 -4.18
CA ARG A 438 -12.72 3.03 -2.81
C ARG A 438 -13.65 4.01 -2.11
N SER A 439 -14.29 3.59 -1.02
CA SER A 439 -15.08 4.43 -0.13
C SER A 439 -14.35 4.62 1.19
N THR A 440 -14.10 5.87 1.58
CA THR A 440 -13.39 6.20 2.80
C THR A 440 -14.19 7.16 3.67
N ASN A 441 -14.12 7.01 4.98
CA ASN A 441 -14.75 7.97 5.88
C ASN A 441 -13.99 9.30 5.86
N GLN A 442 -12.72 9.30 6.29
CA GLN A 442 -11.84 10.48 6.31
C GLN A 442 -10.61 10.23 5.44
N GLY A 443 -10.77 10.30 4.11
CA GLY A 443 -9.70 10.01 3.17
C GLY A 443 -10.06 10.45 1.77
N LEU A 444 -9.50 9.80 0.74
CA LEU A 444 -9.85 10.01 -0.65
C LEU A 444 -10.79 8.91 -1.15
N THR A 445 -12.08 9.20 -1.16
CA THR A 445 -13.07 8.34 -1.84
C THR A 445 -12.88 8.49 -3.34
N SER A 446 -12.72 7.39 -4.06
CA SER A 446 -12.26 7.45 -5.44
C SER A 446 -12.65 6.24 -6.27
N SER A 447 -12.63 6.42 -7.58
CA SER A 447 -12.72 5.39 -8.59
C SER A 447 -11.49 5.45 -9.48
N ILE A 448 -10.72 4.38 -9.51
CA ILE A 448 -9.46 4.23 -10.23
C ILE A 448 -9.65 3.17 -11.30
N LEU A 449 -9.55 3.56 -12.56
CA LEU A 449 -9.70 2.67 -13.72
C LEU A 449 -8.61 1.58 -13.74
N PRO A 450 -8.82 0.47 -14.47
CA PRO A 450 -7.84 -0.62 -14.57
C PRO A 450 -6.44 -0.21 -15.03
N ASN A 451 -6.32 0.88 -15.76
CA ASN A 451 -5.04 1.45 -16.19
C ASN A 451 -4.45 2.46 -15.18
N GLY A 452 -5.03 2.59 -13.99
CA GLY A 452 -4.57 3.51 -12.94
C GLY A 452 -5.01 4.97 -13.09
N ARG A 453 -5.75 5.32 -14.16
CA ARG A 453 -6.32 6.67 -14.33
C ARG A 453 -7.41 6.90 -13.30
N LEU A 454 -7.38 8.06 -12.67
CA LEU A 454 -8.41 8.48 -11.73
C LEU A 454 -9.66 8.92 -12.51
N ALA A 455 -10.76 8.18 -12.36
CA ALA A 455 -12.03 8.50 -12.99
C ALA A 455 -12.79 9.58 -12.21
N LYS A 456 -12.89 9.43 -10.90
CA LYS A 456 -13.47 10.38 -9.97
C LYS A 456 -12.79 10.30 -8.60
N THR A 457 -12.77 11.40 -7.88
CA THR A 457 -12.30 11.48 -6.49
C THR A 457 -13.04 12.58 -5.75
N THR A 458 -13.08 12.45 -4.43
CA THR A 458 -13.56 13.51 -3.51
C THR A 458 -12.38 14.33 -2.99
N ASP A 459 -12.68 15.45 -2.37
CA ASP A 459 -11.74 16.22 -1.57
C ASP A 459 -11.67 15.68 -0.14
N PHE A 460 -10.54 15.84 0.54
CA PHE A 460 -10.36 15.41 1.93
C PHE A 460 -11.31 16.05 2.94
N ALA A 461 -11.80 17.25 2.65
CA ALA A 461 -12.47 18.09 3.64
C ALA A 461 -13.99 17.91 3.67
N ASN A 462 -14.58 17.35 2.63
CA ASN A 462 -16.01 17.47 2.38
C ASN A 462 -16.76 16.16 2.59
N GLN A 463 -17.88 16.25 3.29
CA GLN A 463 -18.90 15.21 3.24
C GLN A 463 -19.48 15.15 1.82
N SER A 464 -19.43 14.00 1.17
CA SER A 464 -19.86 13.88 -0.22
C SER A 464 -20.19 12.43 -0.62
N SER A 465 -20.81 12.28 -1.77
CA SER A 465 -20.89 11.01 -2.48
C SER A 465 -20.55 11.21 -3.95
N ILE A 466 -19.92 10.20 -4.54
CA ILE A 466 -19.64 10.18 -5.97
C ILE A 466 -20.30 8.97 -6.63
N VAL A 467 -20.90 9.21 -7.80
CA VAL A 467 -21.49 8.15 -8.62
C VAL A 467 -20.53 7.80 -9.74
N VAL A 468 -20.21 6.53 -9.88
CA VAL A 468 -19.24 6.03 -10.84
C VAL A 468 -19.79 4.87 -11.66
N ASP A 469 -19.30 4.74 -12.89
CA ASP A 469 -19.50 3.58 -13.74
C ASP A 469 -18.39 2.56 -13.49
N ILE A 470 -18.68 1.28 -13.74
CA ILE A 470 -17.67 0.21 -13.69
C ILE A 470 -17.21 -0.14 -15.08
N TYR A 471 -15.89 -0.17 -15.24
CA TYR A 471 -15.20 -0.50 -16.48
C TYR A 471 -14.33 -1.73 -16.30
N LYS A 472 -14.33 -2.60 -17.30
CA LYS A 472 -13.53 -3.82 -17.35
C LYS A 472 -12.51 -3.76 -18.48
N LEU A 473 -11.34 -4.35 -18.27
CA LEU A 473 -10.43 -4.70 -19.35
C LEU A 473 -10.87 -6.02 -20.01
N ASN A 474 -10.68 -6.12 -21.32
CA ASN A 474 -10.96 -7.35 -22.05
C ASN A 474 -9.93 -8.45 -21.80
N LYS A 475 -8.74 -8.10 -21.32
CA LYS A 475 -7.63 -9.04 -21.09
C LYS A 475 -7.17 -8.97 -19.62
N LYS A 476 -6.82 -10.12 -19.07
CA LYS A 476 -6.14 -10.21 -17.79
C LYS A 476 -4.72 -9.64 -17.92
N THR A 477 -4.19 -9.08 -16.86
CA THR A 477 -2.78 -8.71 -16.79
C THR A 477 -1.93 -9.95 -16.52
N LEU A 478 -0.69 -9.95 -16.97
CA LEU A 478 0.24 -11.04 -16.67
C LEU A 478 0.45 -11.19 -15.16
N PHE A 479 0.52 -10.05 -14.45
CA PHE A 479 0.66 -10.06 -13.00
C PHE A 479 -0.56 -10.67 -12.28
N SER A 480 -1.78 -10.44 -12.77
CA SER A 480 -2.98 -11.04 -12.16
C SER A 480 -3.03 -12.58 -12.30
N GLU A 481 -2.30 -13.14 -13.26
CA GLU A 481 -2.20 -14.59 -13.46
C GLU A 481 -1.08 -15.21 -12.62
N PHE A 482 0.10 -14.60 -12.62
CA PHE A 482 1.32 -15.15 -12.01
C PHE A 482 1.71 -14.51 -10.67
N GLU A 483 1.12 -13.36 -10.31
CA GLU A 483 1.37 -12.64 -9.05
C GLU A 483 2.88 -12.46 -8.78
N ASN A 484 3.33 -12.67 -7.56
CA ASN A 484 4.73 -12.52 -7.17
C ASN A 484 5.67 -13.60 -7.73
N THR A 485 5.18 -14.59 -8.49
CA THR A 485 6.02 -15.61 -9.16
C THR A 485 7.04 -14.94 -10.09
N ILE A 486 6.66 -13.82 -10.73
CA ILE A 486 7.55 -13.05 -11.59
C ILE A 486 8.73 -12.47 -10.78
N PHE A 487 8.46 -11.95 -9.59
CA PHE A 487 9.50 -11.47 -8.68
C PHE A 487 10.44 -12.60 -8.23
N TYR A 488 9.88 -13.76 -7.90
CA TYR A 488 10.69 -14.94 -7.51
C TYR A 488 11.61 -15.38 -8.66
N LEU A 489 11.08 -15.42 -9.88
CA LEU A 489 11.87 -15.79 -11.08
C LEU A 489 13.01 -14.78 -11.31
N LEU A 490 12.71 -13.47 -11.29
CA LEU A 490 13.72 -12.43 -11.47
C LEU A 490 14.82 -12.49 -10.39
N THR A 491 14.41 -12.70 -9.14
CA THR A 491 15.34 -12.85 -8.02
C THR A 491 16.21 -14.11 -8.19
N PHE A 492 15.60 -15.23 -8.57
CA PHE A 492 16.32 -16.48 -8.83
C PHE A 492 17.36 -16.33 -9.95
N VAL A 493 16.96 -15.78 -11.11
CA VAL A 493 17.88 -15.52 -12.25
C VAL A 493 19.02 -14.60 -11.82
N SER A 494 18.72 -13.57 -11.02
CA SER A 494 19.75 -12.67 -10.48
C SER A 494 20.70 -13.38 -9.52
N CYS A 495 20.21 -14.31 -8.70
CA CYS A 495 21.04 -15.13 -7.81
C CYS A 495 21.94 -16.10 -8.60
N VAL A 496 21.44 -16.70 -9.68
CA VAL A 496 22.26 -17.52 -10.60
C VAL A 496 23.36 -16.68 -11.21
N PHE A 497 23.04 -15.47 -11.70
CA PHE A 497 24.05 -14.54 -12.22
C PHE A 497 25.12 -14.22 -11.15
N ILE A 498 24.71 -13.88 -9.93
CA ILE A 498 25.60 -13.61 -8.80
C ILE A 498 26.53 -14.82 -8.53
N PHE A 499 25.98 -16.02 -8.54
CA PHE A 499 26.76 -17.24 -8.31
C PHE A 499 27.80 -17.49 -9.42
N LEU A 500 27.43 -17.38 -10.70
CA LEU A 500 28.30 -17.61 -11.83
C LEU A 500 29.44 -16.59 -11.92
N PHE A 501 29.17 -15.33 -11.61
CA PHE A 501 30.15 -14.25 -11.71
C PHE A 501 30.91 -13.96 -10.40
N ARG A 502 30.68 -14.74 -9.35
CA ARG A 502 31.40 -14.60 -8.08
C ARG A 502 32.91 -14.79 -8.23
N LYS A 503 33.33 -15.86 -8.95
CA LYS A 503 34.75 -16.25 -9.14
C LYS A 503 35.53 -15.28 -10.02
N THR A 504 34.91 -14.51 -10.88
CA THR A 504 35.60 -13.57 -11.78
C THR A 504 35.93 -12.24 -11.09
N ASN A 505 35.49 -12.03 -9.85
CA ASN A 505 35.65 -10.80 -9.09
C ASN A 505 36.46 -10.99 -7.79
N GLU A 506 36.95 -12.21 -7.52
CA GLU A 506 38.01 -12.54 -6.57
C GLU A 506 39.38 -12.42 -7.25
#